data_643c0088deaff629271b2a17cc50ad3f
#
_entry.id   643c0088deaff629271b2a17cc50ad3f
#
_cell.length_a   1.000
_cell.length_b   1.000
_cell.length_c   1.000
_cell.angle_alpha   90.00
_cell.angle_beta   90.00
_cell.angle_gamma   90.00
#
_symmetry.space_group_name_H-M   'P 1'
#
loop_
_entity.id
_entity.type
_entity.pdbx_description
1 polymer ?
#
loop_
_entity_poly.entity_id
_entity_poly.type
_entity_poly.pdbx_seq_one_letter_code
_entity_poly.pdbx_strand_id
1 'polypeptide(L)' 'MSENVTEKIKQEILKIDQLIVKKQKEMNELQKVLMIEPAKINILGDTYEDLRNEIKELGEKLKEHKQTIQKN' A
#
# COMPACT_ATOMS: atom_id res chain seq x y z
N MET A 1 -8.23 26.17 7.46
CA MET A 1 -8.36 25.26 6.31
C MET A 1 -9.82 24.96 6.07
N SER A 2 -10.24 24.95 4.81
CA SER A 2 -11.64 24.70 4.50
C SER A 2 -12.01 23.23 4.69
N GLU A 3 -13.29 22.98 4.97
CA GLU A 3 -13.82 21.63 5.11
C GLU A 3 -13.60 20.79 3.86
N ASN A 4 -13.63 21.43 2.67
CA ASN A 4 -13.43 20.74 1.40
C ASN A 4 -12.03 20.12 1.29
N VAL A 5 -11.02 20.82 1.79
CA VAL A 5 -9.65 20.30 1.76
C VAL A 5 -9.51 19.10 2.71
N THR A 6 -10.10 19.21 3.91
CA THR A 6 -10.09 18.13 4.88
C THR A 6 -10.80 16.89 4.33
N GLU A 7 -11.95 17.08 3.68
CA GLU A 7 -12.69 15.97 3.06
C GLU A 7 -11.89 15.30 1.95
N LYS A 8 -11.19 16.08 1.12
CA LYS A 8 -10.35 15.54 0.06
C LYS A 8 -9.23 14.69 0.65
N ILE A 9 -8.60 15.14 1.72
CA ILE A 9 -7.53 14.39 2.38
C ILE A 9 -8.08 13.09 2.96
N LYS A 10 -9.25 13.13 3.59
CA LYS A 10 -9.90 11.93 4.11
C LYS A 10 -10.20 10.91 3.01
N GLN A 11 -10.66 11.38 1.85
CA GLN A 11 -10.91 10.50 0.72
C GLN A 11 -9.62 9.90 0.17
N GLU A 12 -8.54 10.67 0.13
CA GLU A 12 -7.24 10.15 -0.26
C GLU A 12 -6.74 9.07 0.70
N ILE A 13 -6.92 9.29 2.00
CA ILE A 13 -6.57 8.30 3.02
C ILE A 13 -7.31 6.99 2.76
N LEU A 14 -8.62 7.08 2.50
CA LEU A 14 -9.44 5.90 2.22
C LEU A 14 -8.95 5.16 0.99
N LYS A 15 -8.65 5.88 -0.09
CA LYS A 15 -8.12 5.29 -1.32
C LYS A 15 -6.79 4.59 -1.09
N ILE A 16 -5.89 5.22 -0.34
CA ILE A 16 -4.58 4.65 -0.03
C ILE A 16 -4.74 3.38 0.80
N ASP A 17 -5.60 3.41 1.82
CA ASP A 17 -5.90 2.22 2.63
C ASP A 17 -6.38 1.06 1.76
N GLN A 18 -7.29 1.32 0.83
CA GLN A 18 -7.83 0.30 -0.06
C GLN A 18 -6.74 -0.27 -0.98
N LEU A 19 -5.85 0.59 -1.48
CA LEU A 19 -4.73 0.15 -2.31
C LEU A 19 -3.76 -0.72 -1.53
N ILE A 20 -3.45 -0.34 -0.29
CA ILE A 20 -2.57 -1.13 0.57
C ILE A 20 -3.14 -2.52 0.79
N VAL A 21 -4.42 -2.61 1.13
CA VAL A 21 -5.09 -3.89 1.36
C VAL A 21 -5.02 -4.76 0.11
N LYS A 22 -5.31 -4.18 -1.05
CA LYS A 22 -5.28 -4.89 -2.33
C LYS A 22 -3.87 -5.42 -2.63
N LYS A 23 -2.86 -4.58 -2.46
CA LYS A 23 -1.48 -4.97 -2.74
C LYS A 23 -0.95 -5.99 -1.74
N GLN A 24 -1.34 -5.90 -0.48
CA GLN A 24 -1.00 -6.92 0.51
C GLN A 24 -1.60 -8.27 0.18
N LYS A 25 -2.82 -8.26 -0.33
CA LYS A 25 -3.49 -9.48 -0.76
C LYS A 25 -2.74 -10.13 -1.92
N GLU A 26 -2.32 -9.33 -2.91
CA GLU A 26 -1.50 -9.80 -4.03
C GLU A 26 -0.17 -10.37 -3.54
N MET A 27 0.47 -9.69 -2.59
CA MET A 27 1.73 -10.14 -2.01
C MET A 27 1.57 -11.48 -1.30
N ASN A 28 0.48 -11.64 -0.54
CA ASN A 28 0.19 -12.90 0.16
C ASN A 28 -0.02 -14.04 -0.83
N GLU A 29 -0.68 -13.78 -1.96
CA GLU A 29 -0.87 -14.78 -3.00
C GLU A 29 0.49 -15.22 -3.58
N LEU A 30 1.38 -14.26 -3.84
CA LEU A 30 2.72 -14.57 -4.34
C LEU A 30 3.51 -15.38 -3.32
N GLN A 31 3.40 -15.05 -2.03
CA GLN A 31 4.06 -15.81 -0.97
C GLN A 31 3.63 -17.27 -0.97
N LYS A 32 2.35 -17.52 -1.15
CA LYS A 32 1.83 -18.89 -1.22
C LYS A 32 2.42 -19.66 -2.39
N VAL A 33 2.49 -19.00 -3.56
CA VAL A 33 3.08 -19.61 -4.74
C VAL A 33 4.55 -19.95 -4.49
N LEU A 34 5.29 -19.04 -3.90
CA LEU A 34 6.72 -19.22 -3.64
C LEU A 34 6.97 -20.29 -2.59
N MET A 35 6.05 -20.50 -1.66
CA MET A 35 6.15 -21.57 -0.67
C MET A 35 5.97 -22.94 -1.34
N ILE A 36 5.09 -23.03 -2.32
CA ILE A 36 4.82 -24.28 -3.03
C ILE A 36 5.89 -24.55 -4.09
N GLU A 37 6.30 -23.51 -4.81
CA GLU A 37 7.28 -23.62 -5.89
C GLU A 37 8.39 -22.57 -5.71
N PRO A 38 9.38 -22.85 -4.82
CA PRO A 38 10.44 -21.86 -4.53
C PRO A 38 11.21 -21.38 -5.75
N ALA A 39 11.34 -22.23 -6.77
CA ALA A 39 12.08 -21.86 -7.99
C ALA A 39 11.44 -20.68 -8.74
N LYS A 40 10.16 -20.41 -8.50
CA LYS A 40 9.48 -19.28 -9.13
C LYS A 40 9.97 -17.94 -8.61
N ILE A 41 10.80 -17.91 -7.58
CA ILE A 41 11.43 -16.67 -7.11
C ILE A 41 12.18 -15.95 -8.24
N ASN A 42 12.74 -16.71 -9.18
CA ASN A 42 13.46 -16.16 -10.32
C ASN A 42 12.55 -15.38 -11.28
N ILE A 43 11.26 -15.71 -11.30
CA ILE A 43 10.26 -15.06 -12.16
C ILE A 43 9.46 -14.03 -11.39
N LEU A 44 9.07 -14.36 -10.14
CA LEU A 44 8.13 -13.56 -9.36
C LEU A 44 8.80 -12.67 -8.32
N GLY A 45 10.11 -12.84 -8.11
CA GLY A 45 10.82 -12.10 -7.07
C GLY A 45 10.76 -10.59 -7.25
N ASP A 46 10.94 -10.11 -8.47
CA ASP A 46 10.90 -8.68 -8.75
C ASP A 46 9.49 -8.10 -8.51
N THR A 47 8.47 -8.84 -8.91
CA THR A 47 7.07 -8.42 -8.68
C THR A 47 6.78 -8.34 -7.19
N TYR A 48 7.24 -9.33 -6.42
CA TYR A 48 7.08 -9.35 -4.98
C TYR A 48 7.76 -8.15 -4.33
N GLU A 49 8.99 -7.86 -4.74
CA GLU A 49 9.72 -6.72 -4.21
C GLU A 49 9.10 -5.39 -4.58
N ASP A 50 8.60 -5.25 -5.81
CA ASP A 50 7.89 -4.06 -6.24
C ASP A 50 6.65 -3.81 -5.40
N LEU A 51 5.85 -4.85 -5.13
CA LEU A 51 4.68 -4.76 -4.28
C LEU A 51 5.05 -4.32 -2.86
N ARG A 52 6.12 -4.88 -2.33
CA ARG A 52 6.62 -4.53 -0.99
C ARG A 52 6.98 -3.05 -0.93
N ASN A 53 7.69 -2.55 -1.94
CA ASN A 53 8.10 -1.15 -2.01
C ASN A 53 6.90 -0.22 -2.19
N GLU A 54 5.94 -0.61 -3.02
CA GLU A 54 4.73 0.18 -3.23
C GLU A 54 3.91 0.29 -1.95
N ILE A 55 3.78 -0.80 -1.20
CA ILE A 55 3.09 -0.80 0.09
C ILE A 55 3.79 0.14 1.07
N LYS A 56 5.10 0.10 1.10
CA LYS A 56 5.90 0.98 1.96
C LYS A 56 5.68 2.44 1.61
N GLU A 57 5.72 2.79 0.34
CA GLU A 57 5.50 4.16 -0.13
C GLU A 57 4.10 4.65 0.17
N LEU A 58 3.11 3.79 -0.04
CA LEU A 58 1.72 4.12 0.28
C LEU A 58 1.54 4.34 1.77
N GLY A 59 2.20 3.52 2.60
CA GLY A 59 2.17 3.70 4.04
C GLY A 59 2.75 5.02 4.49
N GLU A 60 3.82 5.47 3.84
CA GLU A 60 4.43 6.76 4.13
C GLU A 60 3.50 7.92 3.74
N LYS A 61 2.86 7.83 2.59
CA LYS A 61 1.86 8.83 2.17
C LYS A 61 0.68 8.87 3.13
N LEU A 62 0.22 7.71 3.56
CA LEU A 62 -0.88 7.62 4.51
C LEU A 62 -0.52 8.33 5.81
N LYS A 63 0.68 8.10 6.30
CA LYS A 63 1.17 8.75 7.52
C LYS A 63 1.20 10.27 7.36
N GLU A 64 1.71 10.76 6.23
CA GLU A 64 1.77 12.20 5.95
C GLU A 64 0.37 12.82 5.92
N HIS A 65 -0.58 12.15 5.25
CA HIS A 65 -1.96 12.64 5.17
C HIS A 65 -2.61 12.70 6.55
N LYS A 66 -2.40 11.68 7.37
CA LYS A 66 -2.94 11.65 8.72
C LYS A 66 -2.34 12.75 9.59
N GLN A 67 -1.05 13.00 9.47
CA GLN A 67 -0.39 14.08 10.19
C GLN A 67 -0.94 15.44 9.77
N THR A 68 -1.20 15.63 8.50
CA THR A 68 -1.77 16.88 7.99
C THR A 68 -3.13 17.17 8.62
N ILE A 69 -3.98 16.15 8.73
CA ILE A 69 -5.29 16.30 9.37
C ILE A 69 -5.15 16.59 10.86
N GLN A 70 -4.24 15.89 11.55
CA GLN A 70 -4.07 16.05 12.99
C GLN A 70 -3.53 17.43 13.39
N LYS A 71 -2.78 18.07 12.52
CA LYS A 71 -2.24 19.39 12.78
C LYS A 71 -3.28 20.51 12.67
N ASN A 72 -4.40 20.22 12.10
CA ASN A 72 -5.49 21.17 11.92
C ASN A 72 -6.59 20.94 12.93
#